data_5e238331a40fff85e11d2b52403ce72e
#
_entry.id   5e238331a40fff85e11d2b52403ce72e
#
_cell.length_a   1.000
_cell.length_b   1.000
_cell.length_c   1.000
_cell.angle_alpha   90.00
_cell.angle_beta   90.00
_cell.angle_gamma   90.00
#
_symmetry.space_group_name_H-M   'P 1'
#
loop_
_entity.id
_entity.type
_entity.pdbx_description
1 polymer ?
#
loop_
_entity_poly.entity_id
_entity_poly.type
_entity_poly.pdbx_seq_one_letter_code
_entity_poly.pdbx_strand_id
1 'polypeptide(L)'
;KSILNHFPIDTTTDDVEDYKELAGKGIIYQYQNQIIKIGSSHFVGASEKDKDIYLSIDDNIVAKLNLLDGIKKEAPSVIQKLKQLGIQVKMFTGDSKEIALSIGDKVGIKDVSYHLLPDDKYQLLEKEIQTNTQKTAFVGDGINDAPSLALADVGISMGSIGSASAIEASDVVIMTDDLEKIVTSIQISKFTTHIVKQNLIFAMIVKIVVLLLSGLGVASMWQAVFADTGVTLLTILNTTRILKLHF
;
A
#
# COMPACT_ATOMS: atom_id res chain seq x y z
N LYS A 1 13.72 8.72 -16.13
CA LYS A 1 12.52 9.59 -16.33
C LYS A 1 12.36 10.67 -15.25
N SER A 2 12.56 10.39 -13.95
CA SER A 2 12.41 11.40 -12.88
C SER A 2 13.48 12.50 -12.93
N ILE A 3 14.70 12.19 -13.31
CA ILE A 3 15.80 13.16 -13.44
C ILE A 3 15.53 14.11 -14.61
N LEU A 4 15.07 13.61 -15.75
CA LEU A 4 14.73 14.42 -16.94
C LEU A 4 13.57 15.40 -16.69
N ASN A 5 12.63 15.05 -15.81
CA ASN A 5 11.52 15.95 -15.47
C ASN A 5 11.94 17.15 -14.61
N HIS A 6 13.06 17.04 -13.87
CA HIS A 6 13.59 18.12 -13.04
C HIS A 6 14.59 19.01 -13.77
N PHE A 7 15.23 18.49 -14.80
CA PHE A 7 16.20 19.21 -15.61
C PHE A 7 15.75 19.10 -17.07
N PRO A 8 14.91 20.01 -17.58
CA PRO A 8 14.55 20.05 -18.98
C PRO A 8 15.79 20.43 -19.79
N ILE A 9 16.51 19.44 -20.24
CA ILE A 9 17.65 19.58 -21.16
C ILE A 9 17.11 19.24 -22.53
N ASP A 10 17.41 20.10 -23.51
CA ASP A 10 17.20 19.81 -24.93
C ASP A 10 18.15 18.66 -25.31
N THR A 11 17.61 17.43 -25.26
CA THR A 11 18.38 16.21 -25.50
C THR A 11 18.46 15.95 -26.98
N THR A 12 19.50 16.45 -27.63
CA THR A 12 19.99 15.91 -28.91
C THR A 12 20.88 14.72 -28.57
N THR A 13 20.45 13.50 -28.95
CA THR A 13 21.19 12.25 -28.70
C THR A 13 22.26 11.95 -29.73
N ASP A 14 22.57 12.91 -30.60
CA ASP A 14 23.32 12.68 -31.85
C ASP A 14 24.83 12.50 -31.66
N ASP A 15 25.38 12.75 -30.45
CA ASP A 15 26.82 12.73 -30.19
C ASP A 15 27.28 11.71 -29.13
N VAL A 16 26.46 10.69 -28.80
CA VAL A 16 26.86 9.67 -27.81
C VAL A 16 27.52 8.49 -28.50
N GLU A 17 28.82 8.43 -28.46
CA GLU A 17 29.60 7.28 -28.88
C GLU A 17 29.79 6.31 -27.70
N ASP A 18 29.67 4.99 -27.96
CA ASP A 18 29.94 3.91 -27.00
C ASP A 18 29.21 4.02 -25.64
N TYR A 19 27.89 3.84 -25.66
CA TYR A 19 27.08 3.69 -24.45
C TYR A 19 27.13 2.23 -23.90
N LYS A 20 27.49 2.07 -22.63
CA LYS A 20 27.50 0.77 -21.96
C LYS A 20 26.87 0.85 -20.59
N GLU A 21 25.79 0.09 -20.41
CA GLU A 21 25.14 -0.10 -19.11
C GLU A 21 25.71 -1.31 -18.39
N LEU A 22 26.11 -1.14 -17.13
CA LEU A 22 26.59 -2.20 -16.24
C LEU A 22 25.55 -2.40 -15.14
N ALA A 23 24.80 -3.52 -15.22
CA ALA A 23 23.71 -3.82 -14.31
C ALA A 23 24.14 -3.72 -12.84
N GLY A 24 23.40 -2.95 -12.04
CA GLY A 24 23.66 -2.74 -10.60
C GLY A 24 24.86 -1.86 -10.27
N LYS A 25 25.58 -1.32 -11.28
CA LYS A 25 26.74 -0.45 -11.07
C LYS A 25 26.51 0.96 -11.60
N GLY A 26 26.11 1.09 -12.87
CA GLY A 26 25.92 2.38 -13.50
C GLY A 26 26.10 2.34 -15.02
N ILE A 27 26.28 3.52 -15.58
CA ILE A 27 26.40 3.76 -17.01
C ILE A 27 27.77 4.38 -17.27
N ILE A 28 28.43 3.94 -18.33
CA ILE A 28 29.65 4.54 -18.87
C ILE A 28 29.42 4.87 -20.34
N TYR A 29 29.83 6.05 -20.76
CA TYR A 29 29.82 6.46 -22.18
C TYR A 29 30.90 7.44 -22.49
N GLN A 30 31.26 7.58 -23.78
CA GLN A 30 32.23 8.52 -24.25
C GLN A 30 31.53 9.69 -24.96
N TYR A 31 31.90 10.90 -24.59
CA TYR A 31 31.37 12.13 -25.19
C TYR A 31 32.52 13.12 -25.37
N GLN A 32 32.70 13.65 -26.58
CA GLN A 32 33.76 14.61 -26.92
C GLN A 32 35.14 14.19 -26.39
N ASN A 33 35.51 12.94 -26.59
CA ASN A 33 36.78 12.35 -26.13
C ASN A 33 36.94 12.25 -24.58
N GLN A 34 35.88 12.49 -23.80
CA GLN A 34 35.87 12.37 -22.37
C GLN A 34 35.09 11.10 -21.96
N ILE A 35 35.55 10.40 -20.92
CA ILE A 35 34.84 9.24 -20.35
C ILE A 35 33.94 9.75 -19.26
N ILE A 36 32.61 9.54 -19.43
CA ILE A 36 31.59 9.89 -18.45
C ILE A 36 31.07 8.65 -17.80
N LYS A 37 31.10 8.61 -16.45
CA LYS A 37 30.53 7.54 -15.65
C LYS A 37 29.45 8.09 -14.74
N ILE A 38 28.28 7.42 -14.71
CA ILE A 38 27.16 7.75 -13.82
C ILE A 38 26.78 6.48 -13.08
N GLY A 39 26.83 6.48 -11.76
CA GLY A 39 26.49 5.28 -10.99
C GLY A 39 26.82 5.37 -9.50
N SER A 40 26.92 4.21 -8.86
CA SER A 40 27.23 4.11 -7.44
C SER A 40 28.61 4.67 -7.11
N SER A 41 28.81 5.08 -5.85
CA SER A 41 30.11 5.58 -5.34
C SER A 41 31.28 4.66 -5.70
N HIS A 42 31.10 3.35 -5.53
CA HIS A 42 32.12 2.35 -5.85
C HIS A 42 32.43 2.30 -7.36
N PHE A 43 31.44 2.50 -8.22
CA PHE A 43 31.60 2.44 -9.68
C PHE A 43 32.38 3.62 -10.24
N VAL A 44 32.19 4.81 -9.66
CA VAL A 44 32.91 6.03 -10.08
C VAL A 44 34.19 6.28 -9.28
N GLY A 45 34.54 5.43 -8.30
CA GLY A 45 35.75 5.57 -7.48
C GLY A 45 35.63 6.60 -6.37
N ALA A 46 34.42 6.93 -5.90
CA ALA A 46 34.20 7.81 -4.76
C ALA A 46 34.57 7.13 -3.44
N SER A 47 35.15 7.90 -2.50
CA SER A 47 35.53 7.38 -1.18
C SER A 47 34.35 7.13 -0.24
N GLU A 48 33.22 7.78 -0.49
CA GLU A 48 32.00 7.67 0.32
C GLU A 48 31.23 6.38 0.00
N LYS A 49 30.77 5.67 1.04
CA LYS A 49 29.92 4.48 0.90
C LYS A 49 28.49 4.85 1.22
N ASP A 50 27.83 5.55 0.33
CA ASP A 50 26.42 5.91 0.41
C ASP A 50 25.63 5.32 -0.76
N LYS A 51 24.33 5.57 -0.78
CA LYS A 51 23.42 5.15 -1.86
C LYS A 51 23.21 6.22 -2.94
N ASP A 52 24.01 7.28 -2.92
CA ASP A 52 23.87 8.40 -3.85
C ASP A 52 24.42 8.01 -5.22
N ILE A 53 23.95 8.69 -6.25
CA ILE A 53 24.45 8.55 -7.61
C ILE A 53 25.52 9.60 -7.84
N TYR A 54 26.66 9.18 -8.36
CA TYR A 54 27.79 10.05 -8.68
C TYR A 54 27.95 10.17 -10.18
N LEU A 55 28.35 11.36 -10.62
CA LEU A 55 28.78 11.63 -11.96
C LEU A 55 30.30 11.91 -11.94
N SER A 56 31.06 11.19 -12.74
CA SER A 56 32.46 11.49 -12.98
C SER A 56 32.74 11.75 -14.46
N ILE A 57 33.68 12.64 -14.73
CA ILE A 57 34.24 12.93 -16.05
C ILE A 57 35.73 12.68 -15.93
N ASP A 58 36.29 11.80 -16.78
CA ASP A 58 37.71 11.40 -16.77
C ASP A 58 38.18 11.04 -15.34
N ASP A 59 37.39 10.20 -14.65
CA ASP A 59 37.60 9.77 -13.27
C ASP A 59 37.55 10.87 -12.18
N ASN A 60 37.27 12.12 -12.55
CA ASN A 60 37.05 13.21 -11.60
C ASN A 60 35.57 13.30 -11.26
N ILE A 61 35.22 13.26 -9.97
CA ILE A 61 33.83 13.40 -9.53
C ILE A 61 33.40 14.86 -9.68
N VAL A 62 32.41 15.09 -10.55
CA VAL A 62 31.92 16.44 -10.86
C VAL A 62 30.56 16.74 -10.24
N ALA A 63 29.78 15.70 -9.92
CA ALA A 63 28.47 15.86 -9.26
C ALA A 63 28.10 14.66 -8.39
N LYS A 64 27.34 14.95 -7.35
CA LYS A 64 26.68 13.99 -6.48
C LYS A 64 25.18 14.26 -6.53
N LEU A 65 24.41 13.25 -6.94
CA LEU A 65 22.96 13.31 -6.99
C LEU A 65 22.41 12.54 -5.79
N ASN A 66 21.86 13.27 -4.84
CA ASN A 66 21.14 12.68 -3.72
C ASN A 66 19.70 12.42 -4.17
N LEU A 67 19.38 11.16 -4.40
CA LEU A 67 18.01 10.73 -4.75
C LEU A 67 17.26 10.48 -3.44
N LEU A 68 16.54 11.48 -3.00
CA LEU A 68 15.55 11.31 -1.92
C LEU A 68 14.22 10.95 -2.56
N ASP A 69 13.71 9.79 -2.23
CA ASP A 69 12.33 9.45 -2.56
C ASP A 69 11.40 10.45 -1.86
N GLY A 70 10.63 11.17 -2.67
CA GLY A 70 9.69 12.17 -2.15
C GLY A 70 8.57 11.51 -1.37
N ILE A 71 8.25 12.07 -0.21
CA ILE A 71 7.04 11.68 0.52
C ILE A 71 5.82 12.09 -0.31
N LYS A 72 4.89 11.16 -0.52
CA LYS A 72 3.63 11.45 -1.21
C LYS A 72 2.88 12.56 -0.48
N LYS A 73 2.40 13.55 -1.21
CA LYS A 73 1.76 14.75 -0.65
C LYS A 73 0.56 14.41 0.24
N GLU A 74 -0.18 13.36 -0.10
CA GLU A 74 -1.35 12.87 0.64
C GLU A 74 -1.00 12.08 1.90
N ALA A 75 0.24 11.57 2.04
CA ALA A 75 0.60 10.68 3.14
C ALA A 75 0.30 11.24 4.54
N PRO A 76 0.63 12.49 4.89
CA PRO A 76 0.32 13.03 6.21
C PRO A 76 -1.17 13.06 6.51
N SER A 77 -2.00 13.45 5.51
CA SER A 77 -3.45 13.51 5.66
C SER A 77 -4.07 12.12 5.83
N VAL A 78 -3.58 11.13 5.09
CA VAL A 78 -4.02 9.73 5.19
C VAL A 78 -3.70 9.15 6.56
N ILE A 79 -2.47 9.34 7.05
CA ILE A 79 -2.07 8.89 8.40
C ILE A 79 -2.94 9.54 9.48
N GLN A 80 -3.24 10.81 9.34
CA GLN A 80 -4.15 11.51 10.27
C GLN A 80 -5.57 10.92 10.24
N LYS A 81 -6.13 10.66 9.03
CA LYS A 81 -7.45 10.02 8.87
C LYS A 81 -7.47 8.62 9.50
N LEU A 82 -6.42 7.81 9.30
CA LEU A 82 -6.32 6.48 9.92
C LEU A 82 -6.33 6.56 11.45
N LYS A 83 -5.58 7.50 12.03
CA LYS A 83 -5.58 7.74 13.48
C LYS A 83 -6.95 8.20 14.01
N GLN A 84 -7.66 9.05 13.27
CA GLN A 84 -9.04 9.46 13.61
C GLN A 84 -10.02 8.30 13.60
N LEU A 85 -9.76 7.28 12.76
CA LEU A 85 -10.53 6.02 12.74
C LEU A 85 -10.17 5.07 13.88
N GLY A 86 -9.23 5.46 14.77
CA GLY A 86 -8.75 4.68 15.91
C GLY A 86 -7.71 3.63 15.53
N ILE A 87 -7.07 3.75 14.35
CA ILE A 87 -6.05 2.81 13.87
C ILE A 87 -4.68 3.29 14.30
N GLN A 88 -3.94 2.41 14.96
CA GLN A 88 -2.51 2.64 15.25
C GLN A 88 -1.71 2.36 13.98
N VAL A 89 -0.83 3.30 13.61
CA VAL A 89 0.00 3.18 12.40
C VAL A 89 1.46 3.06 12.80
N LYS A 90 2.14 2.05 12.26
CA LYS A 90 3.57 1.79 12.40
C LYS A 90 4.24 1.81 11.03
N MET A 91 5.53 2.11 10.98
CA MET A 91 6.31 2.10 9.76
C MET A 91 7.48 1.12 9.87
N PHE A 92 7.58 0.21 8.89
CA PHE A 92 8.68 -0.73 8.73
C PHE A 92 9.45 -0.39 7.46
N THR A 93 10.72 -0.06 7.58
CA THR A 93 11.55 0.34 6.43
C THR A 93 12.95 -0.24 6.49
N GLY A 94 13.55 -0.47 5.30
CA GLY A 94 14.95 -0.83 5.15
C GLY A 94 15.90 0.37 5.18
N ASP A 95 15.38 1.61 5.26
CA ASP A 95 16.17 2.83 5.24
C ASP A 95 17.00 3.01 6.51
N SER A 96 17.96 3.96 6.44
CA SER A 96 18.73 4.36 7.61
C SER A 96 17.84 5.00 8.68
N LYS A 97 18.31 4.96 9.93
CA LYS A 97 17.59 5.53 11.08
C LYS A 97 17.21 6.98 10.86
N GLU A 98 18.14 7.78 10.35
CA GLU A 98 17.98 9.23 10.15
C GLU A 98 16.86 9.52 9.13
N ILE A 99 16.86 8.79 8.01
CA ILE A 99 15.85 8.92 6.95
C ILE A 99 14.49 8.46 7.47
N ALA A 100 14.44 7.29 8.09
CA ALA A 100 13.22 6.69 8.60
C ALA A 100 12.53 7.57 9.64
N LEU A 101 13.29 8.11 10.61
CA LEU A 101 12.74 9.01 11.63
C LEU A 101 12.29 10.35 11.02
N SER A 102 13.05 10.90 10.07
CA SER A 102 12.66 12.14 9.36
C SER A 102 11.35 11.96 8.58
N ILE A 103 11.18 10.82 7.91
CA ILE A 103 9.92 10.49 7.21
C ILE A 103 8.80 10.31 8.21
N GLY A 104 9.03 9.53 9.29
CA GLY A 104 8.05 9.31 10.35
C GLY A 104 7.50 10.61 10.93
N ASP A 105 8.38 11.56 11.26
CA ASP A 105 7.98 12.87 11.76
C ASP A 105 7.15 13.65 10.74
N LYS A 106 7.56 13.69 9.49
CA LYS A 106 6.84 14.42 8.43
C LYS A 106 5.44 13.87 8.15
N VAL A 107 5.27 12.54 8.21
CA VAL A 107 3.96 11.90 8.01
C VAL A 107 3.19 11.70 9.31
N GLY A 108 3.81 11.98 10.45
CA GLY A 108 3.20 11.87 11.78
C GLY A 108 3.19 10.46 12.36
N ILE A 109 4.03 9.53 11.92
CA ILE A 109 4.18 8.18 12.49
C ILE A 109 5.29 8.22 13.56
N LYS A 110 4.96 7.81 14.79
CA LYS A 110 5.93 7.79 15.92
C LYS A 110 6.62 6.43 16.08
N ASP A 111 5.94 5.35 15.73
CA ASP A 111 6.46 3.99 15.84
C ASP A 111 7.11 3.58 14.52
N VAL A 112 8.45 3.68 14.47
CA VAL A 112 9.24 3.50 13.25
C VAL A 112 10.34 2.48 13.51
N SER A 113 10.33 1.39 12.75
CA SER A 113 11.39 0.38 12.71
C SER A 113 12.19 0.54 11.41
N TYR A 114 13.50 0.60 11.53
CA TYR A 114 14.44 0.93 10.44
C TYR A 114 15.52 -0.13 10.27
N HIS A 115 16.30 -0.06 9.18
CA HIS A 115 17.34 -1.05 8.80
C HIS A 115 16.83 -2.48 8.65
N LEU A 116 15.54 -2.66 8.31
CA LEU A 116 14.92 -3.97 8.23
C LEU A 116 15.18 -4.63 6.88
N LEU A 117 15.62 -5.86 6.91
CA LEU A 117 15.58 -6.78 5.78
C LEU A 117 14.15 -7.35 5.63
N PRO A 118 13.79 -7.95 4.48
CA PRO A 118 12.47 -8.57 4.31
C PRO A 118 12.10 -9.57 5.42
N ASP A 119 13.07 -10.41 5.84
CA ASP A 119 12.87 -11.38 6.92
C ASP A 119 12.64 -10.71 8.29
N ASP A 120 13.31 -9.58 8.55
CA ASP A 120 13.12 -8.82 9.79
C ASP A 120 11.70 -8.20 9.85
N LYS A 121 11.19 -7.71 8.71
CA LYS A 121 9.81 -7.20 8.62
C LYS A 121 8.80 -8.29 8.94
N TYR A 122 9.01 -9.50 8.40
CA TYR A 122 8.17 -10.65 8.66
C TYR A 122 8.14 -11.00 10.15
N GLN A 123 9.32 -11.14 10.79
CA GLN A 123 9.43 -11.49 12.21
C GLN A 123 8.82 -10.42 13.12
N LEU A 124 9.01 -9.13 12.81
CA LEU A 124 8.40 -8.05 13.57
C LEU A 124 6.87 -8.05 13.44
N LEU A 125 6.36 -8.29 12.22
CA LEU A 125 4.93 -8.40 11.99
C LEU A 125 4.33 -9.60 12.74
N GLU A 126 4.98 -10.75 12.70
CA GLU A 126 4.57 -11.95 13.43
C GLU A 126 4.46 -11.68 14.93
N LYS A 127 5.47 -11.04 15.51
CA LYS A 127 5.47 -10.63 16.91
C LYS A 127 4.32 -9.67 17.22
N GLU A 128 4.07 -8.68 16.36
CA GLU A 128 2.94 -7.75 16.52
C GLU A 128 1.59 -8.50 16.54
N ILE A 129 1.38 -9.44 15.63
CA ILE A 129 0.15 -10.24 15.56
C ILE A 129 -0.01 -11.09 16.81
N GLN A 130 1.08 -11.70 17.32
CA GLN A 130 1.03 -12.56 18.50
C GLN A 130 0.80 -11.78 19.81
N THR A 131 1.29 -10.54 19.88
CA THR A 131 1.20 -9.71 21.10
C THR A 131 -0.06 -8.85 21.14
N ASN A 132 -0.63 -8.50 20.00
CA ASN A 132 -1.82 -7.66 19.92
C ASN A 132 -3.10 -8.50 19.88
N THR A 133 -4.11 -8.05 20.62
CA THR A 133 -5.47 -8.61 20.56
C THR A 133 -6.30 -8.07 19.39
N GLN A 134 -5.82 -7.00 18.75
CA GLN A 134 -6.47 -6.34 17.63
C GLN A 134 -5.96 -6.91 16.30
N LYS A 135 -6.81 -6.85 15.28
CA LYS A 135 -6.43 -7.24 13.93
C LYS A 135 -5.39 -6.31 13.33
N THR A 136 -4.41 -6.88 12.65
CA THR A 136 -3.28 -6.20 12.06
C THR A 136 -3.38 -6.24 10.53
N ALA A 137 -3.33 -5.07 9.89
CA ALA A 137 -3.18 -4.96 8.45
C ALA A 137 -1.73 -4.63 8.09
N PHE A 138 -1.22 -5.25 7.04
CA PHE A 138 0.08 -4.92 6.45
C PHE A 138 -0.14 -4.32 5.07
N VAL A 139 0.53 -3.18 4.81
CA VAL A 139 0.46 -2.48 3.52
C VAL A 139 1.86 -2.47 2.90
N GLY A 140 1.99 -2.98 1.68
CA GLY A 140 3.27 -3.06 0.97
C GLY A 140 3.12 -2.98 -0.55
N ASP A 141 4.24 -2.84 -1.27
CA ASP A 141 4.27 -2.86 -2.74
C ASP A 141 4.27 -4.29 -3.30
N GLY A 142 4.53 -5.26 -2.45
CA GLY A 142 4.40 -6.68 -2.71
C GLY A 142 5.56 -7.36 -3.41
N ILE A 143 6.58 -6.66 -3.88
CA ILE A 143 7.72 -7.30 -4.57
C ILE A 143 8.54 -8.13 -3.56
N ASN A 144 8.87 -7.53 -2.44
CA ASN A 144 9.66 -8.17 -1.37
C ASN A 144 8.82 -8.47 -0.11
N ASP A 145 7.61 -7.97 -0.04
CA ASP A 145 6.75 -8.01 1.14
C ASP A 145 5.65 -9.08 1.05
N ALA A 146 5.63 -9.92 0.00
CA ALA A 146 4.62 -10.97 -0.20
C ALA A 146 4.45 -11.90 1.03
N PRO A 147 5.51 -12.38 1.71
CA PRO A 147 5.36 -13.18 2.92
C PRO A 147 4.68 -12.41 4.07
N SER A 148 4.97 -11.11 4.22
CA SER A 148 4.35 -10.25 5.24
C SER A 148 2.90 -9.94 4.92
N LEU A 149 2.56 -9.78 3.63
CA LEU A 149 1.17 -9.60 3.17
C LEU A 149 0.32 -10.83 3.50
N ALA A 150 0.85 -12.03 3.23
CA ALA A 150 0.16 -13.29 3.51
C ALA A 150 0.04 -13.60 5.01
N LEU A 151 0.97 -13.11 5.84
CA LEU A 151 0.98 -13.33 7.29
C LEU A 151 -0.04 -12.44 8.02
N ALA A 152 -0.27 -11.22 7.53
CA ALA A 152 -1.15 -10.26 8.17
C ALA A 152 -2.60 -10.77 8.27
N ASP A 153 -3.37 -10.28 9.24
CA ASP A 153 -4.82 -10.52 9.25
C ASP A 153 -5.52 -9.90 8.03
N VAL A 154 -4.95 -8.83 7.46
CA VAL A 154 -5.36 -8.24 6.19
C VAL A 154 -4.12 -7.75 5.45
N GLY A 155 -3.76 -8.40 4.36
CA GLY A 155 -2.70 -7.97 3.46
C GLY A 155 -3.24 -7.00 2.40
N ILE A 156 -2.63 -5.82 2.27
CA ILE A 156 -3.01 -4.81 1.29
C ILE A 156 -1.82 -4.52 0.39
N SER A 157 -1.89 -4.91 -0.88
CA SER A 157 -0.87 -4.55 -1.86
C SER A 157 -1.24 -3.26 -2.60
N MET A 158 -0.22 -2.44 -2.88
CA MET A 158 -0.35 -1.16 -3.58
C MET A 158 0.59 -1.08 -4.77
N GLY A 159 0.15 -0.43 -5.82
CA GLY A 159 0.96 -0.10 -6.99
C GLY A 159 0.39 -0.63 -8.30
N SER A 160 0.77 0.02 -9.40
CA SER A 160 0.38 -0.38 -10.73
C SER A 160 1.05 -1.70 -11.09
N ILE A 161 0.25 -2.74 -11.31
CA ILE A 161 0.66 -4.06 -11.81
C ILE A 161 1.81 -4.62 -10.96
N GLY A 162 1.54 -4.78 -9.66
CA GLY A 162 2.43 -5.47 -8.72
C GLY A 162 2.78 -6.86 -9.24
N SER A 163 3.85 -7.43 -8.70
CA SER A 163 4.21 -8.81 -9.02
C SER A 163 2.98 -9.71 -8.82
N ALA A 164 2.77 -10.68 -9.70
CA ALA A 164 1.67 -11.64 -9.57
C ALA A 164 1.64 -12.26 -8.15
N SER A 165 2.80 -12.47 -7.55
CA SER A 165 2.96 -12.97 -6.19
C SER A 165 2.39 -12.03 -5.12
N ALA A 166 2.45 -10.70 -5.30
CA ALA A 166 1.86 -9.76 -4.35
C ALA A 166 0.33 -9.76 -4.41
N ILE A 167 -0.21 -9.82 -5.62
CA ILE A 167 -1.66 -9.92 -5.84
C ILE A 167 -2.20 -11.21 -5.20
N GLU A 168 -1.49 -12.33 -5.40
CA GLU A 168 -1.87 -13.63 -4.85
C GLU A 168 -1.76 -13.69 -3.31
N ALA A 169 -0.81 -12.96 -2.73
CA ALA A 169 -0.57 -12.92 -1.28
C ALA A 169 -1.47 -11.90 -0.53
N SER A 170 -2.24 -11.07 -1.23
CA SER A 170 -3.00 -9.97 -0.64
C SER A 170 -4.49 -10.25 -0.60
N ASP A 171 -5.16 -9.81 0.48
CA ASP A 171 -6.63 -9.79 0.58
C ASP A 171 -7.24 -8.60 -0.17
N VAL A 172 -6.50 -7.49 -0.26
CA VAL A 172 -6.92 -6.26 -0.92
C VAL A 172 -5.81 -5.78 -1.87
N VAL A 173 -6.17 -5.47 -3.11
CA VAL A 173 -5.26 -4.93 -4.12
C VAL A 173 -5.71 -3.52 -4.51
N ILE A 174 -4.85 -2.54 -4.26
CA ILE A 174 -5.06 -1.15 -4.67
C ILE A 174 -4.28 -0.94 -5.97
N MET A 175 -5.01 -0.93 -7.10
CA MET A 175 -4.44 -0.85 -8.45
C MET A 175 -3.77 0.49 -8.78
N THR A 176 -4.00 1.49 -7.95
CA THR A 176 -3.42 2.83 -8.08
C THR A 176 -2.40 3.07 -6.99
N ASP A 177 -1.46 3.98 -7.22
CA ASP A 177 -0.46 4.38 -6.22
C ASP A 177 -0.99 5.50 -5.29
N ASP A 178 -2.27 5.42 -4.92
CA ASP A 178 -3.02 6.40 -4.13
C ASP A 178 -3.31 5.87 -2.72
N LEU A 179 -2.65 6.44 -1.72
CA LEU A 179 -2.81 6.06 -0.30
C LEU A 179 -4.22 6.35 0.24
N GLU A 180 -4.96 7.29 -0.33
CA GLU A 180 -6.34 7.59 0.11
C GLU A 180 -7.28 6.39 -0.07
N LYS A 181 -6.97 5.49 -1.00
CA LYS A 181 -7.75 4.27 -1.23
C LYS A 181 -7.73 3.30 -0.05
N ILE A 182 -6.71 3.38 0.82
CA ILE A 182 -6.68 2.62 2.08
C ILE A 182 -7.83 3.09 2.99
N VAL A 183 -7.96 4.39 3.17
CA VAL A 183 -9.04 4.97 3.99
C VAL A 183 -10.41 4.65 3.38
N THR A 184 -10.53 4.80 2.08
CA THR A 184 -11.74 4.47 1.32
C THR A 184 -12.15 3.01 1.51
N SER A 185 -11.20 2.07 1.42
CA SER A 185 -11.45 0.63 1.62
C SER A 185 -12.00 0.33 3.02
N ILE A 186 -11.43 0.99 4.04
CA ILE A 186 -11.89 0.85 5.43
C ILE A 186 -13.31 1.41 5.59
N GLN A 187 -13.61 2.54 4.98
CA GLN A 187 -14.95 3.15 5.04
C GLN A 187 -15.99 2.27 4.35
N ILE A 188 -15.67 1.74 3.15
CA ILE A 188 -16.54 0.79 2.44
C ILE A 188 -16.79 -0.45 3.30
N SER A 189 -15.75 -1.02 3.90
CA SER A 189 -15.86 -2.21 4.75
C SER A 189 -16.76 -1.96 5.97
N LYS A 190 -16.59 -0.83 6.67
CA LYS A 190 -17.43 -0.46 7.82
C LYS A 190 -18.89 -0.29 7.41
N PHE A 191 -19.16 0.39 6.30
CA PHE A 191 -20.51 0.59 5.80
C PHE A 191 -21.16 -0.71 5.36
N THR A 192 -20.43 -1.55 4.62
CA THR A 192 -20.90 -2.89 4.21
C THR A 192 -21.26 -3.75 5.41
N THR A 193 -20.38 -3.80 6.41
CA THR A 193 -20.62 -4.55 7.65
C THR A 193 -21.87 -4.04 8.38
N HIS A 194 -22.10 -2.72 8.37
CA HIS A 194 -23.31 -2.15 8.97
C HIS A 194 -24.58 -2.60 8.24
N ILE A 195 -24.59 -2.56 6.91
CA ILE A 195 -25.73 -3.04 6.10
C ILE A 195 -25.96 -4.55 6.31
N VAL A 196 -24.89 -5.36 6.33
CA VAL A 196 -25.00 -6.80 6.57
C VAL A 196 -25.64 -7.08 7.94
N LYS A 197 -25.19 -6.36 8.99
CA LYS A 197 -25.80 -6.48 10.33
C LYS A 197 -27.29 -6.07 10.34
N GLN A 198 -27.64 -4.98 9.67
CA GLN A 198 -29.05 -4.55 9.53
C GLN A 198 -29.90 -5.64 8.86
N ASN A 199 -29.41 -6.17 7.73
CA ASN A 199 -30.10 -7.22 6.99
C ASN A 199 -30.28 -8.49 7.83
N LEU A 200 -29.24 -8.91 8.54
CA LEU A 200 -29.29 -10.11 9.40
C LEU A 200 -30.29 -9.94 10.53
N ILE A 201 -30.23 -8.81 11.26
CA ILE A 201 -31.15 -8.53 12.36
C ILE A 201 -32.59 -8.47 11.85
N PHE A 202 -32.85 -7.78 10.75
CA PHE A 202 -34.16 -7.68 10.13
C PHE A 202 -34.70 -9.06 9.74
N ALA A 203 -33.90 -9.88 9.06
CA ALA A 203 -34.29 -11.23 8.66
C ALA A 203 -34.60 -12.12 9.87
N MET A 204 -33.80 -12.04 10.93
CA MET A 204 -34.00 -12.80 12.15
C MET A 204 -35.31 -12.41 12.87
N ILE A 205 -35.57 -11.09 12.97
CA ILE A 205 -36.82 -10.61 13.62
C ILE A 205 -38.04 -11.11 12.85
N VAL A 206 -38.06 -10.95 11.51
CA VAL A 206 -39.22 -11.42 10.72
C VAL A 206 -39.43 -12.94 10.87
N LYS A 207 -38.34 -13.71 10.81
CA LYS A 207 -38.44 -15.20 10.99
C LYS A 207 -38.98 -15.57 12.35
N ILE A 208 -38.54 -14.94 13.42
CA ILE A 208 -39.04 -15.19 14.78
C ILE A 208 -40.53 -14.84 14.88
N VAL A 209 -40.93 -13.70 14.34
CA VAL A 209 -42.35 -13.28 14.36
C VAL A 209 -43.22 -14.27 13.59
N VAL A 210 -42.82 -14.68 12.39
CA VAL A 210 -43.56 -15.66 11.58
C VAL A 210 -43.66 -17.00 12.29
N LEU A 211 -42.60 -17.47 12.93
CA LEU A 211 -42.54 -18.69 13.70
C LEU A 211 -43.55 -18.67 14.87
N LEU A 212 -43.58 -17.58 15.63
CA LEU A 212 -44.50 -17.39 16.75
C LEU A 212 -45.98 -17.37 16.29
N LEU A 213 -46.27 -16.62 15.19
CA LEU A 213 -47.60 -16.58 14.62
C LEU A 213 -48.05 -17.94 14.07
N SER A 214 -47.14 -18.71 13.49
CA SER A 214 -47.40 -20.08 13.03
C SER A 214 -47.70 -21.01 14.20
N GLY A 215 -46.94 -20.92 15.30
CA GLY A 215 -47.16 -21.67 16.51
C GLY A 215 -48.50 -21.38 17.20
N LEU A 216 -49.01 -20.16 17.06
CA LEU A 216 -50.32 -19.73 17.52
C LEU A 216 -51.48 -20.11 16.56
N GLY A 217 -51.16 -20.73 15.41
CA GLY A 217 -52.15 -21.09 14.40
C GLY A 217 -52.69 -19.91 13.59
N VAL A 218 -52.07 -18.73 13.69
CA VAL A 218 -52.52 -17.51 13.01
C VAL A 218 -51.89 -17.39 11.61
N ALA A 219 -50.67 -17.87 11.43
CA ALA A 219 -49.99 -17.82 10.15
C ALA A 219 -50.12 -19.12 9.35
N SER A 220 -50.45 -18.97 8.07
CA SER A 220 -50.47 -20.08 7.11
C SER A 220 -49.10 -20.30 6.47
N MET A 221 -48.89 -21.47 5.87
CA MET A 221 -47.69 -21.82 5.13
C MET A 221 -47.35 -20.79 4.04
N TRP A 222 -48.36 -20.28 3.33
CA TRP A 222 -48.18 -19.27 2.28
C TRP A 222 -47.63 -17.93 2.81
N GLN A 223 -48.11 -17.51 3.98
CA GLN A 223 -47.61 -16.30 4.63
C GLN A 223 -46.14 -16.45 5.04
N ALA A 224 -45.72 -17.64 5.51
CA ALA A 224 -44.32 -17.91 5.82
C ALA A 224 -43.43 -17.82 4.55
N VAL A 225 -43.86 -18.39 3.42
CA VAL A 225 -43.15 -18.33 2.15
C VAL A 225 -43.03 -16.89 1.63
N PHE A 226 -44.16 -16.14 1.68
CA PHE A 226 -44.15 -14.73 1.27
C PHE A 226 -43.26 -13.87 2.17
N ALA A 227 -43.22 -14.09 3.46
CA ALA A 227 -42.35 -13.38 4.37
C ALA A 227 -40.85 -13.65 4.06
N ASP A 228 -40.48 -14.91 3.80
CA ASP A 228 -39.10 -15.29 3.50
C ASP A 228 -38.61 -14.67 2.17
N THR A 229 -39.43 -14.76 1.11
CA THR A 229 -39.14 -14.15 -0.18
C THR A 229 -39.10 -12.63 -0.09
N GLY A 230 -40.06 -12.02 0.63
CA GLY A 230 -40.15 -10.57 0.81
C GLY A 230 -38.95 -10.03 1.59
N VAL A 231 -38.53 -10.72 2.65
CA VAL A 231 -37.31 -10.37 3.41
C VAL A 231 -36.08 -10.42 2.49
N THR A 232 -35.95 -11.45 1.68
CA THR A 232 -34.83 -11.59 0.75
C THR A 232 -34.78 -10.42 -0.23
N LEU A 233 -35.92 -10.05 -0.85
CA LEU A 233 -35.98 -8.90 -1.76
C LEU A 233 -35.64 -7.58 -1.05
N LEU A 234 -36.16 -7.36 0.14
CA LEU A 234 -35.88 -6.13 0.91
C LEU A 234 -34.41 -6.04 1.33
N THR A 235 -33.80 -7.14 1.72
CA THR A 235 -32.36 -7.18 2.07
C THR A 235 -31.47 -6.94 0.85
N ILE A 236 -31.84 -7.46 -0.34
CA ILE A 236 -31.15 -7.16 -1.59
C ILE A 236 -31.26 -5.65 -1.90
N LEU A 237 -32.46 -5.08 -1.82
CA LEU A 237 -32.67 -3.65 -2.05
C LEU A 237 -31.87 -2.79 -1.06
N ASN A 238 -31.82 -3.18 0.22
CA ASN A 238 -30.98 -2.48 1.21
C ASN A 238 -29.50 -2.56 0.87
N THR A 239 -29.03 -3.71 0.33
CA THR A 239 -27.63 -3.91 -0.07
C THR A 239 -27.23 -3.01 -1.25
N THR A 240 -28.14 -2.67 -2.15
CA THR A 240 -27.82 -1.75 -3.28
C THR A 240 -27.39 -0.36 -2.83
N ARG A 241 -27.62 0.00 -1.57
CA ARG A 241 -27.15 1.28 -0.99
C ARG A 241 -25.61 1.37 -0.99
N ILE A 242 -24.91 0.22 -0.97
CA ILE A 242 -23.44 0.19 -1.06
C ILE A 242 -22.97 0.77 -2.39
N LEU A 243 -23.67 0.51 -3.49
CA LEU A 243 -23.33 0.99 -4.83
C LEU A 243 -23.49 2.52 -5.00
N LYS A 244 -24.24 3.17 -4.08
CA LYS A 244 -24.49 4.62 -4.12
C LYS A 244 -23.46 5.42 -3.29
N LEU A 245 -22.48 4.75 -2.68
CA LEU A 245 -21.41 5.44 -1.97
C LEU A 245 -20.47 6.07 -3.00
N HIS A 246 -20.43 7.40 -3.00
CA HIS A 246 -19.40 8.18 -3.67
C HIS A 246 -18.36 8.56 -2.61
N PHE A 247 -17.12 8.05 -2.77
CA PHE A 247 -15.97 8.35 -1.92
C PHE A 247 -14.96 9.20 -2.69
#